data_9b9bd965980c9c06a6415b511ee5416d
#
_entry.id   9b9bd965980c9c06a6415b511ee5416d
#
_cell.length_a   1.000
_cell.length_b   1.000
_cell.length_c   1.000
_cell.angle_alpha   90.00
_cell.angle_beta   90.00
_cell.angle_gamma   90.00
#
_symmetry.space_group_name_H-M   'P 1'
#
loop_
_entity.id
_entity.type
_entity.pdbx_description
1 polymer ?
#
loop_
_entity_poly.entity_id
_entity_poly.type
_entity_poly.pdbx_seq_one_letter_code
_entity_poly.pdbx_strand_id
1 'polypeptide(L)'
;MKHIPVVLVLGFALSLCNLTGKLKNSNTSGGPGSTSTESSGEAEHGTPTAAQTQALAGGQTAKWDQQGMSWSVPPKWTETTNESKMFMWRSPGGSEAANLIVNISAMDESFPTDISIKAFYDGAKTRAKNGEVDEVKWLEIDGLKGVEFREINPEKADDFRRLQWLAYRKYNGQLQFVNVMLSSNGTGFIKHQDELYGVMYSTKLVH
;
A
#
# COMPACT_ATOMS: atom_id res chain seq x y z
N MET A 1 -21.15 3.73 35.87
CA MET A 1 -21.44 3.21 34.54
C MET A 1 -20.09 3.04 33.82
N LYS A 2 -19.67 1.80 33.58
CA LYS A 2 -18.35 1.51 32.96
C LYS A 2 -18.53 1.45 31.45
N HIS A 3 -17.91 2.37 30.73
CA HIS A 3 -17.84 2.35 29.27
C HIS A 3 -16.79 1.33 28.84
N ILE A 4 -17.20 0.27 28.15
CA ILE A 4 -16.34 -0.71 27.52
C ILE A 4 -16.02 -0.17 26.13
N PRO A 5 -14.75 0.02 25.75
CA PRO A 5 -14.40 0.38 24.38
C PRO A 5 -14.59 -0.87 23.49
N VAL A 6 -15.45 -0.72 22.49
CA VAL A 6 -15.59 -1.71 21.41
C VAL A 6 -14.36 -1.61 20.52
N VAL A 7 -13.43 -2.53 20.67
CA VAL A 7 -12.32 -2.73 19.75
C VAL A 7 -12.86 -3.44 18.52
N LEU A 8 -13.06 -2.70 17.44
CA LEU A 8 -13.44 -3.23 16.13
C LEU A 8 -12.18 -3.84 15.48
N VAL A 9 -11.94 -5.12 15.74
CA VAL A 9 -10.93 -5.90 15.01
C VAL A 9 -11.50 -6.16 13.62
N LEU A 10 -11.07 -5.36 12.62
CA LEU A 10 -11.31 -5.67 11.21
C LEU A 10 -10.45 -6.88 10.82
N GLY A 11 -11.02 -8.05 10.97
CA GLY A 11 -10.45 -9.28 10.44
C GLY A 11 -10.46 -9.23 8.91
N PHE A 12 -9.28 -9.10 8.30
CA PHE A 12 -9.10 -9.39 6.89
C PHE A 12 -9.24 -10.90 6.70
N ALA A 13 -10.45 -11.34 6.38
CA ALA A 13 -10.67 -12.68 5.88
C ALA A 13 -10.03 -12.75 4.48
N LEU A 14 -8.83 -13.33 4.39
CA LEU A 14 -8.28 -13.84 3.15
C LEU A 14 -9.19 -15.01 2.72
N SER A 15 -10.19 -14.72 1.93
CA SER A 15 -10.94 -15.74 1.20
C SER A 15 -10.03 -16.36 0.16
N LEU A 16 -9.24 -17.34 0.58
CA LEU A 16 -8.62 -18.31 -0.30
C LEU A 16 -9.73 -19.19 -0.87
N CYS A 17 -10.44 -18.68 -1.87
CA CYS A 17 -11.39 -19.49 -2.64
C CYS A 17 -10.62 -20.53 -3.44
N ASN A 18 -10.75 -21.78 -3.00
CA ASN A 18 -10.72 -23.02 -3.76
C ASN A 18 -10.11 -22.98 -5.19
N LEU A 19 -8.81 -23.20 -5.27
CA LEU A 19 -8.15 -23.62 -6.50
C LEU A 19 -7.89 -25.15 -6.48
N THR A 20 -8.95 -25.95 -6.21
CA THR A 20 -8.92 -27.39 -6.43
C THR A 20 -9.94 -27.73 -7.50
N GLY A 21 -9.51 -27.75 -8.77
CA GLY A 21 -10.38 -28.20 -9.83
C GLY A 21 -9.75 -28.17 -11.22
N LYS A 22 -9.22 -29.32 -11.63
CA LYS A 22 -8.89 -29.72 -13.00
C LYS A 22 -7.46 -29.47 -13.50
N LEU A 23 -6.52 -30.24 -12.99
CA LEU A 23 -5.43 -30.74 -13.82
C LEU A 23 -5.97 -31.87 -14.72
N LYS A 24 -6.35 -31.55 -15.92
CA LYS A 24 -6.62 -32.53 -16.96
C LYS A 24 -5.32 -32.80 -17.71
N ASN A 25 -4.79 -34.00 -17.48
CA ASN A 25 -3.66 -34.60 -18.20
C ASN A 25 -3.85 -34.50 -19.72
N SER A 26 -2.92 -33.85 -20.42
CA SER A 26 -2.71 -34.08 -21.83
C SER A 26 -1.21 -34.10 -22.09
N ASN A 27 -0.68 -35.30 -22.16
CA ASN A 27 0.61 -35.61 -22.78
C ASN A 27 0.59 -35.15 -24.24
N THR A 28 1.46 -34.22 -24.61
CA THR A 28 1.96 -34.12 -25.98
C THR A 28 3.39 -33.58 -25.92
N SER A 29 4.32 -34.38 -26.41
CA SER A 29 5.73 -34.13 -26.57
C SER A 29 6.00 -33.02 -27.58
N GLY A 30 7.04 -32.20 -27.32
CA GLY A 30 7.74 -31.52 -28.38
C GLY A 30 8.09 -30.05 -28.16
N GLY A 31 9.38 -29.76 -28.00
CA GLY A 31 10.05 -28.52 -28.32
C GLY A 31 10.45 -27.63 -27.11
N PRO A 32 11.68 -27.09 -27.13
CA PRO A 32 12.11 -26.14 -26.09
C PRO A 32 11.34 -24.83 -26.30
N GLY A 33 10.24 -24.71 -25.57
CA GLY A 33 9.46 -23.49 -25.53
C GLY A 33 10.20 -22.42 -24.74
N SER A 34 10.50 -21.32 -25.38
CA SER A 34 10.89 -20.05 -24.76
C SER A 34 10.05 -19.79 -23.52
N THR A 35 10.69 -19.77 -22.38
CA THR A 35 10.16 -19.14 -21.17
C THR A 35 9.98 -17.67 -21.51
N SER A 36 8.78 -17.27 -21.92
CA SER A 36 8.41 -15.85 -21.93
C SER A 36 8.44 -15.39 -20.47
N THR A 37 9.56 -14.85 -20.06
CA THR A 37 9.64 -13.94 -18.94
C THR A 37 8.76 -12.76 -19.32
N GLU A 38 7.47 -12.80 -18.99
CA GLU A 38 6.64 -11.59 -19.03
C GLU A 38 7.29 -10.63 -18.04
N SER A 39 8.06 -9.72 -18.61
CA SER A 39 8.67 -8.59 -17.96
C SER A 39 7.61 -7.92 -17.07
N SER A 40 7.77 -7.99 -15.75
CA SER A 40 7.11 -7.05 -14.86
C SER A 40 7.38 -5.67 -15.43
N GLY A 41 6.34 -4.95 -15.87
CA GLY A 41 6.48 -3.67 -16.56
C GLY A 41 7.47 -2.75 -15.83
N GLU A 42 8.12 -1.86 -16.59
CA GLU A 42 9.02 -0.86 -16.01
C GLU A 42 8.26 -0.09 -14.92
N ALA A 43 8.87 0.02 -13.74
CA ALA A 43 8.24 0.71 -12.62
C ALA A 43 8.40 2.23 -12.80
N GLU A 44 7.34 2.97 -12.56
CA GLU A 44 7.42 4.42 -12.42
C GLU A 44 8.19 4.77 -11.15
N HIS A 45 8.93 5.88 -11.14
CA HIS A 45 9.58 6.36 -9.92
C HIS A 45 8.65 7.30 -9.15
N GLY A 46 8.43 7.01 -7.87
CA GLY A 46 7.63 7.82 -6.96
C GLY A 46 8.32 9.14 -6.63
N THR A 47 8.17 10.13 -7.49
CA THR A 47 8.72 11.48 -7.29
C THR A 47 7.59 12.48 -7.07
N PRO A 48 7.56 13.20 -5.93
CA PRO A 48 6.55 14.21 -5.69
C PRO A 48 6.56 15.32 -6.76
N THR A 49 5.37 15.74 -7.19
CA THR A 49 5.20 16.93 -8.03
C THR A 49 5.48 18.20 -7.23
N ALA A 50 5.56 19.36 -7.90
CA ALA A 50 5.71 20.64 -7.22
C ALA A 50 4.55 20.94 -6.25
N ALA A 51 3.30 20.61 -6.62
CA ALA A 51 2.13 20.76 -5.76
C ALA A 51 2.21 19.86 -4.51
N GLN A 52 2.58 18.59 -4.69
CA GLN A 52 2.77 17.63 -3.60
C GLN A 52 3.92 18.04 -2.66
N THR A 53 5.04 18.55 -3.21
CA THR A 53 6.15 19.10 -2.42
C THR A 53 5.70 20.33 -1.63
N GLN A 54 4.93 21.23 -2.24
CA GLN A 54 4.38 22.40 -1.56
C GLN A 54 3.39 22.03 -0.45
N ALA A 55 2.58 20.99 -0.65
CA ALA A 55 1.65 20.48 0.38
C ALA A 55 2.37 19.95 1.63
N LEU A 56 3.62 19.52 1.51
CA LEU A 56 4.47 19.09 2.63
C LEU A 56 5.30 20.22 3.24
N ALA A 57 5.26 21.43 2.69
CA ALA A 57 6.13 22.54 3.12
C ALA A 57 5.87 22.92 4.59
N GLY A 58 6.95 23.12 5.35
CA GLY A 58 6.88 23.44 6.79
C GLY A 58 6.44 22.25 7.66
N GLY A 59 6.35 21.06 7.08
CA GLY A 59 5.97 19.83 7.77
C GLY A 59 7.09 19.26 8.66
N GLN A 60 6.89 18.05 9.08
CA GLN A 60 7.78 17.32 9.99
C GLN A 60 8.09 15.92 9.43
N THR A 61 9.09 15.26 10.02
CA THR A 61 9.43 13.88 9.66
C THR A 61 8.75 12.92 10.63
N ALA A 62 7.86 12.08 10.11
CA ALA A 62 7.32 10.92 10.80
C ALA A 62 8.34 9.79 10.70
N LYS A 63 8.89 9.31 11.83
CA LYS A 63 9.93 8.27 11.87
C LYS A 63 9.42 7.01 12.55
N TRP A 64 9.65 5.90 11.89
CA TRP A 64 9.45 4.57 12.46
C TRP A 64 10.80 3.86 12.58
N ASP A 65 11.57 4.24 13.61
CA ASP A 65 12.95 3.79 13.79
C ASP A 65 13.06 2.26 13.91
N GLN A 66 12.08 1.59 14.54
CA GLN A 66 12.04 0.14 14.66
C GLN A 66 12.03 -0.58 13.32
N GLN A 67 11.52 0.08 12.28
CA GLN A 67 11.41 -0.47 10.93
C GLN A 67 12.31 0.27 9.92
N GLY A 68 13.12 1.22 10.36
CA GLY A 68 13.99 1.97 9.46
C GLY A 68 13.21 2.65 8.32
N MET A 69 12.07 3.25 8.65
CA MET A 69 11.21 3.95 7.67
C MET A 69 10.92 5.37 8.14
N SER A 70 10.74 6.28 7.20
CA SER A 70 10.30 7.64 7.51
C SER A 70 9.53 8.28 6.36
N TRP A 71 8.75 9.29 6.70
CA TRP A 71 7.92 10.06 5.78
C TRP A 71 7.99 11.54 6.12
N SER A 72 7.90 12.41 5.10
CA SER A 72 7.57 13.82 5.32
C SER A 72 6.05 13.93 5.43
N VAL A 73 5.56 14.49 6.54
CA VAL A 73 4.12 14.72 6.75
C VAL A 73 3.85 16.21 6.91
N PRO A 74 2.67 16.70 6.46
CA PRO A 74 2.32 18.11 6.60
C PRO A 74 2.33 18.60 8.04
N PRO A 75 2.34 19.93 8.28
CA PRO A 75 2.25 20.49 9.61
C PRO A 75 0.97 20.04 10.34
N LYS A 76 1.05 19.88 11.65
CA LYS A 76 -0.07 19.51 12.54
C LYS A 76 -0.57 18.07 12.41
N TRP A 77 0.02 17.24 11.54
CA TRP A 77 -0.21 15.80 11.64
C TRP A 77 0.37 15.28 12.95
N THR A 78 -0.29 14.32 13.55
CA THR A 78 0.13 13.73 14.84
C THR A 78 0.27 12.22 14.73
N GLU A 79 1.27 11.68 15.44
CA GLU A 79 1.41 10.25 15.61
C GLU A 79 0.27 9.71 16.48
N THR A 80 -0.34 8.62 16.04
CA THR A 80 -1.42 7.94 16.77
C THR A 80 -1.05 6.52 17.16
N THR A 81 -0.10 5.88 16.45
CA THR A 81 0.40 4.54 16.75
C THR A 81 1.84 4.42 16.30
N ASN A 82 2.70 3.83 17.15
CA ASN A 82 4.10 3.55 16.85
C ASN A 82 4.50 2.21 17.50
N GLU A 83 4.05 1.12 16.90
CA GLU A 83 4.26 -0.24 17.35
C GLU A 83 5.15 -1.01 16.37
N SER A 84 5.65 -2.18 16.76
CA SER A 84 6.58 -2.96 15.93
C SER A 84 6.03 -3.41 14.58
N LYS A 85 4.70 -3.49 14.42
CA LYS A 85 4.03 -3.95 13.19
C LYS A 85 3.08 -2.93 12.58
N MET A 86 2.82 -1.83 13.29
CA MET A 86 1.87 -0.80 12.87
C MET A 86 2.38 0.60 13.24
N PHE A 87 2.31 1.50 12.28
CA PHE A 87 2.65 2.90 12.43
C PHE A 87 1.55 3.78 11.83
N MET A 88 1.09 4.78 12.57
CA MET A 88 -0.02 5.61 12.11
C MET A 88 0.20 7.08 12.47
N TRP A 89 -0.10 7.92 11.48
CA TRP A 89 -0.19 9.38 11.65
C TRP A 89 -1.51 9.87 11.08
N ARG A 90 -2.00 10.97 11.64
CA ARG A 90 -3.29 11.54 11.26
C ARG A 90 -3.23 13.07 11.18
N SER A 91 -3.88 13.62 10.14
CA SER A 91 -4.11 15.06 10.03
C SER A 91 -5.20 15.53 11.00
N PRO A 92 -5.26 16.82 11.35
CA PRO A 92 -6.47 17.41 11.91
C PRO A 92 -7.62 17.33 10.88
N GLY A 93 -8.88 17.44 11.31
CA GLY A 93 -10.01 17.52 10.37
C GLY A 93 -11.20 16.58 10.66
N GLY A 94 -11.23 15.92 11.81
CA GLY A 94 -12.39 15.12 12.23
C GLY A 94 -12.67 13.94 11.27
N SER A 95 -13.84 13.90 10.65
CA SER A 95 -14.23 12.84 9.71
C SER A 95 -13.48 12.91 8.37
N GLU A 96 -13.03 14.10 7.95
CA GLU A 96 -12.25 14.31 6.72
C GLU A 96 -10.73 14.15 6.93
N ALA A 97 -10.29 13.79 8.15
CA ALA A 97 -8.86 13.65 8.43
C ALA A 97 -8.18 12.64 7.49
N ALA A 98 -7.04 13.04 6.97
CA ALA A 98 -6.16 12.16 6.23
C ALA A 98 -5.35 11.28 7.20
N ASN A 99 -5.06 10.05 6.81
CA ASN A 99 -4.33 9.09 7.62
C ASN A 99 -3.18 8.49 6.81
N LEU A 100 -2.01 8.38 7.42
CA LEU A 100 -0.94 7.48 7.01
C LEU A 100 -1.03 6.25 7.91
N ILE A 101 -1.14 5.08 7.31
CA ILE A 101 -1.19 3.80 8.02
C ILE A 101 -0.16 2.89 7.35
N VAL A 102 0.78 2.39 8.13
CA VAL A 102 1.80 1.46 7.64
C VAL A 102 1.74 0.18 8.44
N ASN A 103 1.66 -0.94 7.74
CA ASN A 103 1.67 -2.26 8.34
C ASN A 103 2.84 -3.08 7.79
N ILE A 104 3.53 -3.78 8.69
CA ILE A 104 4.59 -4.73 8.37
C ILE A 104 4.16 -6.12 8.81
N SER A 105 4.28 -7.09 7.90
CA SER A 105 4.12 -8.51 8.20
C SER A 105 5.43 -9.24 7.92
N ALA A 106 5.93 -9.98 8.93
CA ALA A 106 7.06 -10.87 8.75
C ALA A 106 6.64 -12.05 7.87
N MET A 107 7.47 -12.38 6.89
CA MET A 107 7.27 -13.48 5.95
C MET A 107 8.36 -14.52 6.14
N ASP A 108 8.06 -15.76 5.77
CA ASP A 108 9.08 -16.80 5.65
C ASP A 108 10.08 -16.45 4.54
N GLU A 109 11.36 -16.78 4.71
CA GLU A 109 12.37 -16.50 3.69
C GLU A 109 12.11 -17.18 2.35
N SER A 110 11.43 -18.32 2.35
CA SER A 110 11.03 -19.07 1.16
C SER A 110 9.78 -18.52 0.48
N PHE A 111 9.16 -17.48 1.03
CA PHE A 111 7.92 -16.92 0.50
C PHE A 111 8.12 -16.37 -0.93
N PRO A 112 7.28 -16.76 -1.91
CA PRO A 112 7.44 -16.40 -3.30
C PRO A 112 7.01 -14.95 -3.57
N THR A 113 7.85 -13.98 -3.22
CA THR A 113 7.55 -12.55 -3.28
C THR A 113 7.16 -12.08 -4.67
N ASP A 114 7.85 -12.54 -5.72
CA ASP A 114 7.58 -12.11 -7.10
C ASP A 114 6.20 -12.57 -7.59
N ILE A 115 5.83 -13.81 -7.25
CA ILE A 115 4.49 -14.33 -7.57
C ILE A 115 3.43 -13.55 -6.80
N SER A 116 3.67 -13.30 -5.53
CA SER A 116 2.72 -12.61 -4.67
C SER A 116 2.52 -11.14 -5.08
N ILE A 117 3.61 -10.41 -5.32
CA ILE A 117 3.47 -8.99 -5.72
C ILE A 117 2.80 -8.85 -7.10
N LYS A 118 3.08 -9.80 -8.03
CA LYS A 118 2.37 -9.86 -9.30
C LYS A 118 0.88 -10.16 -9.10
N ALA A 119 0.52 -11.05 -8.19
CA ALA A 119 -0.88 -11.34 -7.88
C ALA A 119 -1.62 -10.12 -7.31
N PHE A 120 -0.96 -9.29 -6.49
CA PHE A 120 -1.52 -8.01 -6.05
C PHE A 120 -1.77 -7.05 -7.23
N TYR A 121 -0.80 -6.94 -8.14
CA TYR A 121 -0.96 -6.12 -9.34
C TYR A 121 -2.13 -6.60 -10.21
N ASP A 122 -2.18 -7.90 -10.53
CA ASP A 122 -3.24 -8.48 -11.35
C ASP A 122 -4.62 -8.36 -10.68
N GLY A 123 -4.69 -8.53 -9.36
CA GLY A 123 -5.88 -8.31 -8.56
C GLY A 123 -6.36 -6.86 -8.61
N ALA A 124 -5.45 -5.89 -8.47
CA ALA A 124 -5.76 -4.47 -8.59
C ALA A 124 -6.24 -4.10 -10.01
N LYS A 125 -5.62 -4.68 -11.06
CA LYS A 125 -6.08 -4.51 -12.46
C LYS A 125 -7.48 -5.09 -12.68
N THR A 126 -7.80 -6.20 -12.04
CA THR A 126 -9.15 -6.79 -12.10
C THR A 126 -10.16 -5.87 -11.42
N ARG A 127 -9.84 -5.34 -10.24
CA ARG A 127 -10.65 -4.34 -9.54
C ARG A 127 -10.84 -3.06 -10.36
N ALA A 128 -9.82 -2.63 -11.10
CA ALA A 128 -9.94 -1.48 -12.00
C ALA A 128 -10.93 -1.74 -13.15
N LYS A 129 -10.94 -2.94 -13.72
CA LYS A 129 -11.95 -3.33 -14.73
C LYS A 129 -13.37 -3.35 -14.17
N ASN A 130 -13.52 -3.63 -12.88
CA ASN A 130 -14.80 -3.62 -12.18
C ASN A 130 -15.22 -2.21 -11.72
N GLY A 131 -14.41 -1.18 -11.96
CA GLY A 131 -14.69 0.18 -11.53
C GLY A 131 -14.50 0.42 -10.02
N GLU A 132 -13.71 -0.39 -9.34
CA GLU A 132 -13.41 -0.24 -7.91
C GLU A 132 -12.10 0.52 -7.63
N VAL A 133 -11.22 0.58 -8.63
CA VAL A 133 -9.89 1.18 -8.59
C VAL A 133 -9.71 2.02 -9.85
N ASP A 134 -9.18 3.21 -9.74
CA ASP A 134 -8.97 4.13 -10.87
C ASP A 134 -7.49 4.33 -11.24
N GLU A 135 -6.57 3.84 -10.43
CA GLU A 135 -5.13 3.89 -10.72
C GLU A 135 -4.46 2.58 -10.28
N VAL A 136 -3.68 1.97 -11.16
CA VAL A 136 -2.86 0.77 -10.85
C VAL A 136 -1.57 0.86 -11.62
N LYS A 137 -0.43 0.82 -10.92
CA LYS A 137 0.90 0.85 -11.55
C LYS A 137 1.95 0.12 -10.74
N TRP A 138 3.02 -0.27 -11.42
CA TRP A 138 4.29 -0.59 -10.76
C TRP A 138 4.95 0.71 -10.34
N LEU A 139 5.33 0.82 -9.09
CA LEU A 139 5.93 2.02 -8.52
C LEU A 139 7.17 1.66 -7.72
N GLU A 140 8.27 2.35 -8.00
CA GLU A 140 9.48 2.29 -7.19
C GLU A 140 9.54 3.51 -6.28
N ILE A 141 9.66 3.28 -4.98
CA ILE A 141 9.88 4.31 -3.97
C ILE A 141 11.17 3.99 -3.24
N ASP A 142 12.12 4.95 -3.24
CA ASP A 142 13.41 4.84 -2.56
C ASP A 142 14.16 3.52 -2.87
N GLY A 143 14.17 3.11 -4.14
CA GLY A 143 14.82 1.88 -4.62
C GLY A 143 14.04 0.58 -4.40
N LEU A 144 12.87 0.62 -3.78
CA LEU A 144 12.04 -0.54 -3.55
C LEU A 144 10.85 -0.56 -4.52
N LYS A 145 10.81 -1.59 -5.39
CA LYS A 145 9.70 -1.79 -6.33
C LYS A 145 8.50 -2.41 -5.65
N GLY A 146 7.33 -1.85 -5.92
CA GLY A 146 6.05 -2.32 -5.40
C GLY A 146 4.90 -2.09 -6.36
N VAL A 147 3.69 -2.29 -5.88
CA VAL A 147 2.44 -2.03 -6.60
C VAL A 147 1.70 -0.91 -5.91
N GLU A 148 1.41 0.17 -6.64
CA GLU A 148 0.51 1.22 -6.19
C GLU A 148 -0.86 1.02 -6.84
N PHE A 149 -1.91 1.26 -6.05
CA PHE A 149 -3.26 1.39 -6.57
C PHE A 149 -4.08 2.36 -5.72
N ARG A 150 -5.06 2.99 -6.36
CA ARG A 150 -5.98 3.93 -5.73
C ARG A 150 -7.42 3.48 -5.96
N GLU A 151 -8.22 3.43 -4.89
CA GLU A 151 -9.64 3.19 -4.98
C GLU A 151 -10.36 4.36 -5.67
N ILE A 152 -11.46 4.09 -6.35
CA ILE A 152 -12.32 5.15 -6.91
C ILE A 152 -12.92 6.00 -5.79
N ASN A 153 -13.50 7.13 -6.16
CA ASN A 153 -14.26 7.93 -5.20
C ASN A 153 -15.51 7.14 -4.77
N PRO A 154 -15.72 6.96 -3.46
CA PRO A 154 -16.88 6.20 -2.99
C PRO A 154 -18.19 6.92 -3.31
N GLU A 155 -19.28 6.17 -3.48
CA GLU A 155 -20.62 6.73 -3.70
C GLU A 155 -21.09 7.56 -2.51
N LYS A 156 -20.79 7.08 -1.29
CA LYS A 156 -21.07 7.81 -0.06
C LYS A 156 -19.85 8.62 0.35
N ALA A 157 -20.00 9.91 0.50
CA ALA A 157 -18.92 10.83 0.84
C ALA A 157 -18.17 10.45 2.15
N ASP A 158 -18.85 9.79 3.07
CA ASP A 158 -18.27 9.36 4.35
C ASP A 158 -17.51 8.02 4.28
N ASP A 159 -17.68 7.24 3.20
CA ASP A 159 -16.91 6.01 3.01
C ASP A 159 -15.45 6.33 2.69
N PHE A 160 -14.56 5.45 3.14
CA PHE A 160 -13.12 5.66 2.96
C PHE A 160 -12.69 5.40 1.52
N ARG A 161 -11.76 6.26 1.06
CA ARG A 161 -10.97 6.08 -0.16
C ARG A 161 -9.51 5.87 0.23
N ARG A 162 -8.83 4.95 -0.46
CA ARG A 162 -7.45 4.56 -0.15
C ARG A 162 -6.53 4.70 -1.35
N LEU A 163 -5.31 5.16 -1.09
CA LEU A 163 -4.14 5.04 -1.94
C LEU A 163 -3.19 4.08 -1.22
N GLN A 164 -2.80 2.99 -1.86
CA GLN A 164 -1.95 1.96 -1.25
C GLN A 164 -0.71 1.67 -2.10
N TRP A 165 0.40 1.43 -1.43
CA TRP A 165 1.61 0.89 -2.03
C TRP A 165 2.04 -0.34 -1.25
N LEU A 166 2.20 -1.46 -1.97
CA LEU A 166 2.53 -2.78 -1.45
C LEU A 166 3.89 -3.20 -1.98
N ALA A 167 4.78 -3.66 -1.11
CA ALA A 167 6.12 -4.10 -1.50
C ALA A 167 6.63 -5.22 -0.58
N TYR A 168 7.70 -5.88 -1.01
CA TYR A 168 8.48 -6.82 -0.18
C TYR A 168 9.90 -6.31 -0.04
N ARG A 169 10.45 -6.37 1.19
CA ARG A 169 11.84 -6.02 1.46
C ARG A 169 12.49 -6.97 2.45
N LYS A 170 13.83 -7.02 2.45
CA LYS A 170 14.57 -7.57 3.60
C LYS A 170 15.01 -6.42 4.50
N TYR A 171 14.76 -6.55 5.78
CA TYR A 171 15.20 -5.58 6.80
C TYR A 171 15.59 -6.32 8.06
N ASN A 172 16.80 -6.04 8.61
CA ASN A 172 17.37 -6.73 9.76
C ASN A 172 17.31 -8.27 9.65
N GLY A 173 17.59 -8.81 8.45
CA GLY A 173 17.59 -10.25 8.18
C GLY A 173 16.19 -10.87 8.05
N GLN A 174 15.11 -10.10 8.17
CA GLN A 174 13.74 -10.57 8.06
C GLN A 174 13.12 -10.15 6.72
N LEU A 175 12.55 -11.11 5.98
CA LEU A 175 11.67 -10.81 4.85
C LEU A 175 10.37 -10.20 5.38
N GLN A 176 9.99 -9.06 4.83
CA GLN A 176 8.82 -8.29 5.26
C GLN A 176 7.92 -7.96 4.08
N PHE A 177 6.62 -8.13 4.26
CA PHE A 177 5.60 -7.48 3.46
C PHE A 177 5.31 -6.10 4.04
N VAL A 178 5.41 -5.06 3.21
CA VAL A 178 5.17 -3.66 3.55
C VAL A 178 3.89 -3.22 2.89
N ASN A 179 2.97 -2.66 3.66
CA ASN A 179 1.76 -2.00 3.17
C ASN A 179 1.73 -0.57 3.69
N VAL A 180 1.96 0.39 2.80
CA VAL A 180 1.80 1.83 3.06
C VAL A 180 0.45 2.24 2.52
N MET A 181 -0.42 2.75 3.37
CA MET A 181 -1.77 3.16 3.03
C MET A 181 -2.01 4.61 3.45
N LEU A 182 -2.41 5.43 2.51
CA LEU A 182 -2.93 6.77 2.74
C LEU A 182 -4.44 6.72 2.53
N SER A 183 -5.21 7.32 3.43
CA SER A 183 -6.67 7.27 3.36
C SER A 183 -7.33 8.51 3.94
N SER A 184 -8.53 8.79 3.46
CA SER A 184 -9.50 9.70 4.06
C SER A 184 -10.90 9.27 3.62
N ASN A 185 -11.97 9.91 4.11
CA ASN A 185 -13.27 9.76 3.46
C ASN A 185 -13.24 10.37 2.04
N GLY A 186 -14.27 10.12 1.23
CA GLY A 186 -14.27 10.54 -0.18
C GLY A 186 -14.02 12.03 -0.38
N THR A 187 -14.67 12.88 0.42
CA THR A 187 -14.48 14.35 0.38
C THR A 187 -13.09 14.75 0.85
N GLY A 188 -12.66 14.20 1.99
CA GLY A 188 -11.34 14.47 2.57
C GLY A 188 -10.21 14.00 1.66
N PHE A 189 -10.37 12.87 0.96
CA PHE A 189 -9.37 12.38 0.03
C PHE A 189 -9.12 13.37 -1.13
N ILE A 190 -10.18 13.92 -1.71
CA ILE A 190 -10.06 14.93 -2.77
C ILE A 190 -9.35 16.19 -2.24
N LYS A 191 -9.73 16.64 -1.05
CA LYS A 191 -9.17 17.82 -0.39
C LYS A 191 -7.68 17.67 -0.06
N HIS A 192 -7.26 16.47 0.37
CA HIS A 192 -5.90 16.16 0.80
C HIS A 192 -5.08 15.41 -0.27
N GLN A 193 -5.53 15.33 -1.52
CA GLN A 193 -4.91 14.47 -2.53
C GLN A 193 -3.41 14.74 -2.68
N ASP A 194 -2.99 16.00 -2.80
CA ASP A 194 -1.57 16.34 -2.95
C ASP A 194 -0.76 16.00 -1.70
N GLU A 195 -1.33 16.17 -0.50
CA GLU A 195 -0.70 15.75 0.74
C GLU A 195 -0.51 14.23 0.78
N LEU A 196 -1.56 13.46 0.44
CA LEU A 196 -1.52 11.99 0.47
C LEU A 196 -0.45 11.45 -0.49
N TYR A 197 -0.43 11.88 -1.74
CA TYR A 197 0.60 11.48 -2.69
C TYR A 197 2.00 11.98 -2.29
N GLY A 198 2.11 13.21 -1.80
CA GLY A 198 3.36 13.76 -1.29
C GLY A 198 3.93 12.92 -0.15
N VAL A 199 3.09 12.53 0.82
CA VAL A 199 3.47 11.63 1.93
C VAL A 199 3.91 10.27 1.38
N MET A 200 3.14 9.65 0.48
CA MET A 200 3.48 8.36 -0.14
C MET A 200 4.86 8.40 -0.78
N TYR A 201 5.10 9.39 -1.65
CA TYR A 201 6.34 9.48 -2.43
C TYR A 201 7.53 10.01 -1.62
N SER A 202 7.29 10.54 -0.43
CA SER A 202 8.35 10.93 0.51
C SER A 202 8.88 9.77 1.35
N THR A 203 8.33 8.56 1.20
CA THR A 203 8.79 7.37 1.93
C THR A 203 10.29 7.16 1.76
N LYS A 204 11.01 7.00 2.87
CA LYS A 204 12.43 6.67 2.93
C LYS A 204 12.63 5.35 3.66
N LEU A 205 13.55 4.55 3.17
CA LEU A 205 13.87 3.23 3.66
C LEU A 205 15.34 3.17 4.05
N VAL A 206 15.66 2.58 5.19
CA VAL A 206 17.03 2.16 5.49
C VAL A 206 17.28 0.84 4.75
N HIS A 207 18.32 0.81 3.94
CA HIS A 207 18.76 -0.33 3.13
C HIS A 207 19.83 -1.16 3.84
#